data_2d70dde6eba728dcbbc3ebea80ae2e16
#
_entry.id   2d70dde6eba728dcbbc3ebea80ae2e16
#
_cell.length_a   1.000
_cell.length_b   1.000
_cell.length_c   1.000
_cell.angle_alpha   90.00
_cell.angle_beta   90.00
_cell.angle_gamma   90.00
#
_symmetry.space_group_name_H-M   'P 1'
#
loop_
_entity.id
_entity.type
_entity.pdbx_description
1 polymer ?
#
loop_
_entity_poly.entity_id
_entity_poly.type
_entity_poly.pdbx_seq_one_letter_code
_entity_poly.pdbx_strand_id
1 'polypeptide(L)'
;MTQHISSAAYADSKPHYELLDGLRGVAALLVLFYHIFEGLSFAAGGTPITVINHGYLAVDFFFILSGFVISYAYDDRWGKTMTTGNFFKRRLIRLHPMIIMGVILGTITFFLQGGVQWDGTKVATSAVMLAMLCAMFFIPAVSGVSYEVRGNGEMFPLNGPCWSLFFEYIGNILYALFIHRLSTKALTVLVGLLGITLAWFTTFNVSGYDMIGVGWTLDTVNFFGGALRMLFPFSMGMLLARHFKPMNVRGAFWICSVILLLLFCVPYIVTENSPISLNGLFEAICILFIFPILLWVGASGKTTDNFSSRVCKFLGDISYPLYAVHYPIMYLFYAWLIDHKLYTCLLYTSPSPRDT
;
A
#
# COMPACT_ATOMS: atom_id res chain seq x y z
N MET A 1 31.98 24.72 22.01
CA MET A 1 30.57 25.12 22.33
C MET A 1 29.65 24.08 21.71
N THR A 2 29.35 23.04 22.44
CA THR A 2 28.37 22.03 22.09
C THR A 2 26.99 22.59 22.41
N GLN A 3 26.22 22.92 21.38
CA GLN A 3 24.82 23.28 21.53
C GLN A 3 24.05 22.08 22.10
N HIS A 4 23.62 22.18 23.33
CA HIS A 4 22.56 21.37 23.89
C HIS A 4 21.29 21.60 23.06
N ILE A 5 21.03 20.70 22.10
CA ILE A 5 19.71 20.60 21.47
C ILE A 5 18.77 20.20 22.60
N SER A 6 17.88 21.12 22.98
CA SER A 6 17.06 21.00 24.16
C SER A 6 16.20 19.74 24.11
N SER A 7 16.23 18.97 25.19
CA SER A 7 15.35 17.82 25.45
C SER A 7 13.83 18.17 25.37
N ALA A 8 13.49 19.45 25.34
CA ALA A 8 12.13 19.94 25.14
C ALA A 8 11.49 19.61 23.80
N ALA A 9 12.30 19.40 22.73
CA ALA A 9 11.79 19.00 21.42
C ALA A 9 11.28 17.54 21.39
N TYR A 10 11.75 16.70 22.32
CA TYR A 10 11.36 15.29 22.43
C TYR A 10 10.28 15.04 23.50
N ALA A 11 10.07 15.98 24.44
CA ALA A 11 9.11 15.82 25.54
C ALA A 11 7.64 15.81 25.09
N ASP A 12 7.35 16.17 23.83
CA ASP A 12 5.98 16.27 23.28
C ASP A 12 5.61 15.09 22.36
N SER A 13 6.44 14.04 22.28
CA SER A 13 6.13 12.85 21.48
C SER A 13 5.36 11.82 22.31
N LYS A 14 4.17 11.43 21.83
CA LYS A 14 3.42 10.29 22.38
C LYS A 14 4.24 9.00 22.24
N PRO A 15 4.03 8.01 23.14
CA PRO A 15 4.66 6.70 23.00
C PRO A 15 4.50 6.13 21.59
N HIS A 16 5.58 5.59 21.08
CA HIS A 16 5.63 5.01 19.74
C HIS A 16 5.13 3.56 19.77
N TYR A 17 4.42 3.14 18.72
CA TYR A 17 3.90 1.78 18.59
C TYR A 17 4.89 0.90 17.80
N GLU A 18 5.99 0.47 18.42
CA GLU A 18 7.03 -0.36 17.78
C GLU A 18 6.45 -1.59 17.08
N LEU A 19 5.43 -2.19 17.68
CA LEU A 19 4.82 -3.40 17.16
C LEU A 19 4.04 -3.13 15.85
N LEU A 20 3.35 -1.99 15.76
CA LEU A 20 2.67 -1.58 14.52
C LEU A 20 3.68 -1.28 13.40
N ASP A 21 4.84 -0.72 13.73
CA ASP A 21 5.90 -0.54 12.73
C ASP A 21 6.49 -1.87 12.27
N GLY A 22 6.67 -2.83 13.18
CA GLY A 22 7.06 -4.19 12.82
C GLY A 22 6.05 -4.84 11.88
N LEU A 23 4.75 -4.73 12.17
CA LEU A 23 3.69 -5.26 11.29
C LEU A 23 3.64 -4.57 9.92
N ARG A 24 3.91 -3.25 9.88
CA ARG A 24 4.08 -2.55 8.60
C ARG A 24 5.22 -3.13 7.79
N GLY A 25 6.33 -3.50 8.45
CA GLY A 25 7.46 -4.17 7.80
C GLY A 25 7.13 -5.56 7.28
N VAL A 26 6.38 -6.35 8.05
CA VAL A 26 5.87 -7.66 7.58
C VAL A 26 5.01 -7.49 6.33
N ALA A 27 4.06 -6.56 6.34
CA ALA A 27 3.21 -6.28 5.19
C ALA A 27 4.02 -5.78 3.98
N ALA A 28 5.08 -4.97 4.20
CA ALA A 28 5.97 -4.50 3.14
C ALA A 28 6.77 -5.65 2.50
N LEU A 29 7.21 -6.63 3.27
CA LEU A 29 7.84 -7.84 2.73
C LEU A 29 6.84 -8.69 1.95
N LEU A 30 5.63 -8.86 2.45
CA LEU A 30 4.61 -9.67 1.78
C LEU A 30 4.19 -9.07 0.43
N VAL A 31 4.05 -7.74 0.33
CA VAL A 31 3.76 -7.10 -0.96
C VAL A 31 4.94 -7.17 -1.92
N LEU A 32 6.18 -7.12 -1.42
CA LEU A 32 7.37 -7.35 -2.25
C LEU A 32 7.34 -8.75 -2.87
N PHE A 33 7.11 -9.79 -2.05
CA PHE A 33 7.01 -11.16 -2.54
C PHE A 33 5.82 -11.34 -3.49
N TYR A 34 4.67 -10.71 -3.20
CA TYR A 34 3.55 -10.69 -4.14
C TYR A 34 3.97 -10.20 -5.53
N HIS A 35 4.68 -9.07 -5.62
CA HIS A 35 5.12 -8.52 -6.90
C HIS A 35 6.17 -9.40 -7.61
N ILE A 36 6.96 -10.20 -6.88
CA ILE A 36 7.83 -11.20 -7.51
C ILE A 36 6.97 -12.25 -8.25
N PHE A 37 5.94 -12.79 -7.60
CA PHE A 37 5.06 -13.79 -8.22
C PHE A 37 4.15 -13.17 -9.29
N GLU A 38 3.71 -11.93 -9.11
CA GLU A 38 2.99 -11.16 -10.12
C GLU A 38 3.82 -11.01 -11.40
N GLY A 39 5.12 -10.69 -11.28
CA GLY A 39 6.01 -10.60 -12.42
C GLY A 39 6.23 -11.91 -13.14
N LEU A 40 6.32 -13.00 -12.41
CA LEU A 40 6.38 -14.35 -12.99
C LEU A 40 5.08 -14.66 -13.74
N SER A 41 3.92 -14.34 -13.17
CA SER A 41 2.62 -14.47 -13.81
C SER A 41 2.52 -13.62 -15.09
N PHE A 42 2.94 -12.35 -15.00
CA PHE A 42 2.95 -11.43 -16.13
C PHE A 42 3.84 -11.92 -17.27
N ALA A 43 5.06 -12.35 -16.98
CA ALA A 43 6.00 -12.90 -17.96
C ALA A 43 5.47 -14.18 -18.61
N ALA A 44 4.69 -14.98 -17.89
CA ALA A 44 4.07 -16.21 -18.37
C ALA A 44 2.74 -15.98 -19.13
N GLY A 45 2.43 -14.72 -19.50
CA GLY A 45 1.22 -14.39 -20.26
C GLY A 45 -0.05 -14.32 -19.40
N GLY A 46 0.08 -14.00 -18.11
CA GLY A 46 -1.05 -13.81 -17.19
C GLY A 46 -1.53 -15.10 -16.53
N THR A 47 -0.64 -16.06 -16.30
CA THR A 47 -0.98 -17.28 -15.52
C THR A 47 -1.37 -16.90 -14.08
N PRO A 48 -2.28 -17.63 -13.43
CA PRO A 48 -2.67 -17.33 -12.06
C PRO A 48 -1.48 -17.35 -11.10
N ILE A 49 -1.42 -16.37 -10.20
CA ILE A 49 -0.49 -16.38 -9.06
C ILE A 49 -0.92 -17.49 -8.11
N THR A 50 0.01 -18.31 -7.66
CA THR A 50 -0.26 -19.46 -6.78
C THR A 50 0.26 -19.28 -5.35
N VAL A 51 1.04 -18.23 -5.12
CA VAL A 51 1.68 -17.94 -3.82
C VAL A 51 1.50 -16.47 -3.49
N ILE A 52 1.10 -16.16 -2.26
CA ILE A 52 0.83 -14.80 -1.78
C ILE A 52 -0.18 -14.07 -2.71
N ASN A 53 -1.29 -14.72 -3.01
CA ASN A 53 -2.28 -14.27 -3.98
C ASN A 53 -2.87 -12.90 -3.68
N HIS A 54 -3.09 -12.57 -2.39
CA HIS A 54 -3.71 -11.33 -1.94
C HIS A 54 -2.70 -10.33 -1.34
N GLY A 55 -1.41 -10.39 -1.71
CA GLY A 55 -0.38 -9.50 -1.18
C GLY A 55 -0.63 -8.01 -1.43
N TYR A 56 -1.39 -7.64 -2.47
CA TYR A 56 -1.84 -6.26 -2.73
C TYR A 56 -2.74 -5.68 -1.63
N LEU A 57 -3.36 -6.50 -0.77
CA LEU A 57 -4.11 -6.05 0.41
C LEU A 57 -3.22 -5.43 1.49
N ALA A 58 -1.89 -5.61 1.41
CA ALA A 58 -0.95 -4.90 2.27
C ALA A 58 -1.14 -3.37 2.21
N VAL A 59 -1.55 -2.84 1.06
CA VAL A 59 -1.82 -1.41 0.88
C VAL A 59 -2.99 -0.95 1.75
N ASP A 60 -4.06 -1.74 1.81
CA ASP A 60 -5.23 -1.45 2.65
C ASP A 60 -4.87 -1.52 4.14
N PHE A 61 -3.98 -2.45 4.51
CA PHE A 61 -3.41 -2.52 5.86
C PHE A 61 -2.50 -1.30 6.16
N PHE A 62 -1.75 -0.78 5.20
CA PHE A 62 -1.00 0.46 5.39
C PHE A 62 -1.91 1.67 5.58
N PHE A 63 -3.01 1.76 4.87
CA PHE A 63 -3.96 2.86 5.03
C PHE A 63 -4.63 2.87 6.41
N ILE A 64 -5.02 1.70 6.96
CA ILE A 64 -5.61 1.65 8.31
C ILE A 64 -4.58 2.00 9.38
N LEU A 65 -3.33 1.54 9.23
CA LEU A 65 -2.21 1.92 10.09
C LEU A 65 -1.95 3.44 10.04
N SER A 66 -1.94 4.02 8.83
CA SER A 66 -1.71 5.46 8.64
C SER A 66 -2.80 6.28 9.32
N GLY A 67 -4.07 5.92 9.13
CA GLY A 67 -5.20 6.59 9.79
C GLY A 67 -5.13 6.53 11.32
N PHE A 68 -4.80 5.36 11.86
CA PHE A 68 -4.64 5.18 13.31
C PHE A 68 -3.51 6.04 13.88
N VAL A 69 -2.33 5.97 13.27
CA VAL A 69 -1.14 6.70 13.76
C VAL A 69 -1.34 8.21 13.62
N ILE A 70 -1.98 8.69 12.55
CA ILE A 70 -2.24 10.12 12.35
C ILE A 70 -3.24 10.64 13.39
N SER A 71 -4.36 9.97 13.58
CA SER A 71 -5.36 10.37 14.58
C SER A 71 -4.75 10.34 15.99
N TYR A 72 -4.06 9.25 16.35
CA TYR A 72 -3.35 9.13 17.62
C TYR A 72 -2.33 10.25 17.84
N ALA A 73 -1.55 10.59 16.83
CA ALA A 73 -0.48 11.57 16.97
C ALA A 73 -0.98 13.02 16.99
N TYR A 74 -2.09 13.33 16.34
CA TYR A 74 -2.43 14.71 16.01
C TYR A 74 -3.82 15.19 16.48
N ASP A 75 -4.84 14.33 16.69
CA ASP A 75 -6.21 14.79 16.96
C ASP A 75 -6.34 15.75 18.14
N ASP A 76 -5.60 15.53 19.21
CA ASP A 76 -5.62 16.36 20.42
C ASP A 76 -4.72 17.62 20.36
N ARG A 77 -3.95 17.76 19.28
CA ARG A 77 -3.00 18.87 19.08
C ARG A 77 -3.54 19.97 18.17
N TRP A 78 -4.59 19.69 17.40
CA TRP A 78 -5.20 20.69 16.54
C TRP A 78 -5.70 21.90 17.33
N GLY A 79 -5.40 23.12 16.80
CA GLY A 79 -5.75 24.37 17.47
C GLY A 79 -4.92 24.72 18.70
N LYS A 80 -3.97 23.86 19.10
CA LYS A 80 -3.02 24.10 20.22
C LYS A 80 -1.60 24.22 19.68
N THR A 81 -0.96 23.09 19.41
CA THR A 81 0.44 22.99 18.94
C THR A 81 0.55 22.59 17.46
N MET A 82 -0.55 22.22 16.81
CA MET A 82 -0.57 21.78 15.42
C MET A 82 -1.41 22.74 14.57
N THR A 83 -0.80 23.23 13.50
CA THR A 83 -1.46 23.98 12.43
C THR A 83 -1.44 23.16 11.15
N THR A 84 -2.32 23.48 10.19
CA THR A 84 -2.38 22.81 8.87
C THR A 84 -1.03 22.87 8.15
N GLY A 85 -0.34 24.01 8.16
CA GLY A 85 0.98 24.15 7.54
C GLY A 85 2.05 23.29 8.22
N ASN A 86 2.07 23.21 9.56
CA ASN A 86 3.00 22.38 10.31
C ASN A 86 2.73 20.89 10.07
N PHE A 87 1.47 20.49 9.95
CA PHE A 87 1.10 19.13 9.62
C PHE A 87 1.63 18.74 8.23
N PHE A 88 1.34 19.53 7.20
CA PHE A 88 1.83 19.25 5.84
C PHE A 88 3.34 19.25 5.75
N LYS A 89 4.02 20.18 6.40
CA LYS A 89 5.49 20.20 6.47
C LYS A 89 6.05 18.90 7.05
N ARG A 90 5.48 18.41 8.16
CA ARG A 90 5.91 17.13 8.77
C ARG A 90 5.66 15.93 7.87
N ARG A 91 4.49 15.89 7.19
CA ARG A 91 4.17 14.79 6.27
C ARG A 91 5.07 14.82 5.03
N LEU A 92 5.31 16.00 4.46
CA LEU A 92 6.20 16.17 3.32
C LEU A 92 7.63 15.69 3.65
N ILE A 93 8.21 16.17 4.74
CA ILE A 93 9.57 15.77 5.16
C ILE A 93 9.65 14.25 5.39
N ARG A 94 8.58 13.62 5.88
CA ARG A 94 8.57 12.19 6.17
C ARG A 94 8.42 11.32 4.91
N LEU A 95 7.57 11.70 3.96
CA LEU A 95 7.18 10.85 2.83
C LEU A 95 7.95 11.18 1.54
N HIS A 96 8.08 12.46 1.23
CA HIS A 96 8.49 12.90 -0.09
C HIS A 96 9.93 12.55 -0.50
N PRO A 97 10.94 12.57 0.38
CA PRO A 97 12.30 12.22 0.01
C PRO A 97 12.44 10.82 -0.58
N MET A 98 11.75 9.84 0.01
CA MET A 98 11.81 8.45 -0.49
C MET A 98 11.05 8.27 -1.81
N ILE A 99 10.00 9.06 -2.04
CA ILE A 99 9.28 9.09 -3.32
C ILE A 99 10.20 9.60 -4.43
N ILE A 100 10.88 10.71 -4.20
CA ILE A 100 11.87 11.26 -5.15
C ILE A 100 12.95 10.22 -5.45
N MET A 101 13.50 9.56 -4.43
CA MET A 101 14.51 8.51 -4.62
C MET A 101 13.96 7.34 -5.43
N GLY A 102 12.74 6.88 -5.14
CA GLY A 102 12.08 5.81 -5.88
C GLY A 102 11.84 6.17 -7.35
N VAL A 103 11.43 7.41 -7.63
CA VAL A 103 11.22 7.91 -9.00
C VAL A 103 12.54 8.05 -9.76
N ILE A 104 13.60 8.55 -9.13
CA ILE A 104 14.95 8.62 -9.75
C ILE A 104 15.43 7.20 -10.06
N LEU A 105 15.33 6.27 -9.11
CA LEU A 105 15.67 4.87 -9.34
C LEU A 105 14.85 4.28 -10.49
N GLY A 106 13.53 4.56 -10.53
CA GLY A 106 12.65 4.13 -11.62
C GLY A 106 13.05 4.68 -12.98
N THR A 107 13.55 5.90 -13.04
CA THR A 107 14.08 6.49 -14.27
C THR A 107 15.35 5.76 -14.72
N ILE A 108 16.27 5.50 -13.79
CA ILE A 108 17.52 4.77 -14.07
C ILE A 108 17.20 3.37 -14.57
N THR A 109 16.35 2.63 -13.86
CA THR A 109 15.98 1.26 -14.22
C THR A 109 15.23 1.19 -15.54
N PHE A 110 14.42 2.21 -15.89
CA PHE A 110 13.76 2.30 -17.18
C PHE A 110 14.74 2.41 -18.35
N PHE A 111 15.80 3.21 -18.20
CA PHE A 111 16.87 3.28 -19.22
C PHE A 111 17.71 2.01 -19.27
N LEU A 112 18.01 1.38 -18.13
CA LEU A 112 18.70 0.08 -18.07
C LEU A 112 17.88 -1.05 -18.74
N GLN A 113 16.56 -0.94 -18.74
CA GLN A 113 15.62 -1.84 -19.41
C GLN A 113 15.56 -1.61 -20.94
N GLY A 114 16.25 -0.60 -21.46
CA GLY A 114 16.31 -0.28 -22.90
C GLY A 114 15.48 0.94 -23.31
N GLY A 115 14.78 1.60 -22.41
CA GLY A 115 13.99 2.80 -22.69
C GLY A 115 12.79 2.51 -23.62
N VAL A 116 12.15 1.36 -23.43
CA VAL A 116 11.03 0.87 -24.25
C VAL A 116 9.78 0.60 -23.41
N GLN A 117 8.62 0.70 -24.03
CA GLN A 117 7.34 0.23 -23.47
C GLN A 117 7.32 -1.30 -23.39
N TRP A 118 6.29 -1.87 -22.76
CA TRP A 118 6.14 -3.33 -22.65
C TRP A 118 5.93 -4.02 -24.02
N ASP A 119 5.46 -3.31 -25.03
CA ASP A 119 5.31 -3.78 -26.41
C ASP A 119 6.59 -3.62 -27.25
N GLY A 120 7.68 -3.11 -26.68
CA GLY A 120 8.96 -2.85 -27.35
C GLY A 120 9.06 -1.49 -28.05
N THR A 121 8.03 -0.66 -28.01
CA THR A 121 8.05 0.68 -28.61
C THR A 121 9.06 1.59 -27.88
N LYS A 122 9.98 2.21 -28.62
CA LYS A 122 10.96 3.14 -28.04
C LYS A 122 10.31 4.40 -27.53
N VAL A 123 10.72 4.81 -26.34
CA VAL A 123 10.25 6.05 -25.69
C VAL A 123 11.29 7.14 -25.80
N ALA A 124 10.87 8.35 -26.19
CA ALA A 124 11.75 9.51 -26.25
C ALA A 124 12.28 9.86 -24.85
N THR A 125 13.58 10.17 -24.74
CA THR A 125 14.21 10.58 -23.46
C THR A 125 13.48 11.75 -22.81
N SER A 126 13.00 12.71 -23.63
CA SER A 126 12.22 13.86 -23.13
C SER A 126 10.91 13.43 -22.45
N ALA A 127 10.24 12.39 -22.95
CA ALA A 127 9.01 11.85 -22.33
C ALA A 127 9.33 11.19 -20.98
N VAL A 128 10.43 10.43 -20.90
CA VAL A 128 10.88 9.82 -19.64
C VAL A 128 11.25 10.88 -18.60
N MET A 129 11.97 11.94 -19.01
CA MET A 129 12.30 13.05 -18.11
C MET A 129 11.08 13.80 -17.65
N LEU A 130 10.09 13.98 -18.52
CA LEU A 130 8.80 14.56 -18.15
C LEU A 130 8.03 13.67 -17.17
N ALA A 131 8.00 12.36 -17.42
CA ALA A 131 7.41 11.38 -16.48
C ALA A 131 8.07 11.46 -15.10
N MET A 132 9.40 11.55 -15.06
CA MET A 132 10.16 11.72 -13.81
C MET A 132 9.73 12.99 -13.06
N LEU A 133 9.70 14.13 -13.75
CA LEU A 133 9.30 15.40 -13.13
C LEU A 133 7.83 15.36 -12.64
N CYS A 134 6.92 14.87 -13.47
CA CYS A 134 5.52 14.72 -13.09
C CYS A 134 5.36 13.82 -11.84
N ALA A 135 6.03 12.66 -11.82
CA ALA A 135 5.96 11.74 -10.69
C ALA A 135 6.54 12.33 -9.39
N MET A 136 7.62 13.13 -9.48
CA MET A 136 8.18 13.84 -8.32
C MET A 136 7.20 14.83 -7.69
N PHE A 137 6.26 15.37 -8.45
CA PHE A 137 5.22 16.29 -7.95
C PHE A 137 3.85 15.63 -7.82
N PHE A 138 3.77 14.29 -7.87
CA PHE A 138 2.51 13.56 -7.86
C PHE A 138 1.50 14.00 -8.93
N ILE A 139 1.98 14.38 -10.11
CA ILE A 139 1.13 14.61 -11.29
C ILE A 139 0.99 13.26 -11.99
N PRO A 140 -0.19 12.61 -11.94
CA PRO A 140 -0.37 11.29 -12.51
C PRO A 140 -0.41 11.34 -14.03
N ALA A 141 0.07 10.29 -14.68
CA ALA A 141 -0.11 10.05 -16.11
C ALA A 141 -1.54 9.53 -16.36
N VAL A 142 -2.06 9.85 -17.55
CA VAL A 142 -3.31 9.34 -18.09
C VAL A 142 -2.96 8.53 -19.33
N SER A 143 -3.72 7.48 -19.63
CA SER A 143 -3.55 6.74 -20.89
C SER A 143 -3.52 7.68 -22.10
N GLY A 144 -2.53 7.50 -22.96
CA GLY A 144 -2.37 8.25 -24.19
C GLY A 144 -1.59 9.57 -24.07
N VAL A 145 -1.15 9.99 -22.87
CA VAL A 145 -0.22 11.12 -22.77
C VAL A 145 1.23 10.66 -23.03
N SER A 146 2.06 11.58 -23.52
CA SER A 146 3.42 11.28 -23.94
C SER A 146 4.34 10.80 -22.80
N TYR A 147 4.02 11.12 -21.54
CA TYR A 147 4.78 10.72 -20.36
C TYR A 147 4.22 9.48 -19.65
N GLU A 148 3.20 8.83 -20.21
CA GLU A 148 2.83 7.45 -19.85
C GLU A 148 3.76 6.50 -20.62
N VAL A 149 4.95 6.25 -20.03
CA VAL A 149 6.11 5.64 -20.72
C VAL A 149 6.10 4.10 -20.70
N ARG A 150 5.12 3.46 -20.06
CA ARG A 150 5.02 1.99 -20.00
C ARG A 150 4.05 1.39 -21.03
N GLY A 151 3.07 2.16 -21.49
CA GLY A 151 2.04 1.71 -22.44
C GLY A 151 0.93 0.87 -21.81
N ASN A 152 0.84 0.82 -20.47
CA ASN A 152 -0.17 0.05 -19.73
C ASN A 152 -1.13 0.93 -18.90
N GLY A 153 -1.04 2.25 -19.02
CA GLY A 153 -1.92 3.21 -18.37
C GLY A 153 -1.60 3.50 -16.91
N GLU A 154 -0.44 3.10 -16.40
CA GLU A 154 -0.04 3.37 -15.02
C GLU A 154 0.02 4.87 -14.71
N MET A 155 -0.60 5.30 -13.58
CA MET A 155 -0.54 6.70 -13.10
C MET A 155 0.90 7.16 -12.86
N PHE A 156 1.78 6.27 -12.43
CA PHE A 156 3.18 6.56 -12.12
C PHE A 156 4.10 5.52 -12.77
N PRO A 157 4.29 5.63 -14.10
CA PRO A 157 4.91 4.56 -14.90
C PRO A 157 6.38 4.28 -14.59
N LEU A 158 7.06 5.15 -13.82
CA LEU A 158 8.42 4.92 -13.34
C LEU A 158 8.47 4.23 -11.97
N ASN A 159 7.37 4.27 -11.21
CA ASN A 159 7.25 3.62 -9.91
C ASN A 159 5.77 3.36 -9.59
N GLY A 160 5.23 2.25 -10.08
CA GLY A 160 3.82 1.88 -9.98
C GLY A 160 3.22 2.10 -8.58
N PRO A 161 3.79 1.57 -7.49
CA PRO A 161 3.25 1.74 -6.12
C PRO A 161 3.07 3.18 -5.64
N CYS A 162 3.61 4.19 -6.32
CA CYS A 162 3.32 5.59 -6.02
C CYS A 162 1.83 5.93 -6.10
N TRP A 163 1.00 5.12 -6.76
CA TRP A 163 -0.45 5.31 -6.75
C TRP A 163 -1.04 5.33 -5.33
N SER A 164 -0.60 4.43 -4.48
CA SER A 164 -1.09 4.36 -3.09
C SER A 164 -0.59 5.53 -2.25
N LEU A 165 0.65 5.97 -2.47
CA LEU A 165 1.21 7.16 -1.82
C LEU A 165 0.49 8.44 -2.27
N PHE A 166 0.08 8.52 -3.54
CA PHE A 166 -0.79 9.59 -4.04
C PHE A 166 -2.11 9.64 -3.27
N PHE A 167 -2.78 8.50 -3.11
CA PHE A 167 -4.00 8.43 -2.29
C PHE A 167 -3.71 8.70 -0.81
N GLU A 168 -2.56 8.31 -0.27
CA GLU A 168 -2.17 8.68 1.10
C GLU A 168 -2.04 10.20 1.27
N TYR A 169 -1.50 10.90 0.28
CA TYR A 169 -1.47 12.37 0.29
C TYR A 169 -2.88 12.96 0.25
N ILE A 170 -3.78 12.44 -0.57
CA ILE A 170 -5.18 12.84 -0.58
C ILE A 170 -5.81 12.61 0.81
N GLY A 171 -5.59 11.44 1.42
CA GLY A 171 -6.05 11.15 2.78
C GLY A 171 -5.53 12.14 3.82
N ASN A 172 -4.25 12.50 3.73
CA ASN A 172 -3.65 13.51 4.61
C ASN A 172 -4.26 14.91 4.40
N ILE A 173 -4.56 15.29 3.16
CA ILE A 173 -5.23 16.56 2.84
C ILE A 173 -6.65 16.56 3.41
N LEU A 174 -7.42 15.51 3.16
CA LEU A 174 -8.78 15.37 3.67
C LEU A 174 -8.80 15.36 5.20
N TYR A 175 -7.85 14.66 5.84
CA TYR A 175 -7.69 14.70 7.29
C TYR A 175 -7.44 16.11 7.79
N ALA A 176 -6.45 16.81 7.25
CA ALA A 176 -6.04 18.13 7.74
C ALA A 176 -7.09 19.22 7.52
N LEU A 177 -7.91 19.10 6.46
CA LEU A 177 -8.90 20.12 6.14
C LEU A 177 -10.28 19.82 6.73
N PHE A 178 -10.66 18.54 6.81
CA PHE A 178 -12.05 18.16 7.10
C PHE A 178 -12.18 17.11 8.20
N ILE A 179 -11.56 15.92 8.07
CA ILE A 179 -11.93 14.73 8.84
C ILE A 179 -11.58 14.91 10.33
N HIS A 180 -10.47 15.57 10.68
CA HIS A 180 -10.10 15.81 12.08
C HIS A 180 -11.15 16.62 12.85
N ARG A 181 -12.00 17.41 12.15
CA ARG A 181 -13.07 18.22 12.74
C ARG A 181 -14.35 17.44 12.99
N LEU A 182 -14.48 16.25 12.39
CA LEU A 182 -15.67 15.44 12.57
C LEU A 182 -15.78 14.93 14.02
N SER A 183 -16.98 15.01 14.57
CA SER A 183 -17.28 14.31 15.82
C SER A 183 -17.10 12.81 15.64
N THR A 184 -16.88 12.09 16.74
CA THR A 184 -16.74 10.62 16.66
C THR A 184 -17.98 9.96 16.06
N LYS A 185 -19.19 10.48 16.37
CA LYS A 185 -20.45 10.00 15.77
C LYS A 185 -20.47 10.21 14.24
N ALA A 186 -20.10 11.40 13.77
CA ALA A 186 -20.04 11.69 12.33
C ALA A 186 -18.99 10.82 11.62
N LEU A 187 -17.82 10.60 12.24
CA LEU A 187 -16.78 9.70 11.72
C LEU A 187 -17.29 8.24 11.66
N THR A 188 -18.05 7.78 12.67
CA THR A 188 -18.66 6.44 12.65
C THR A 188 -19.64 6.29 11.48
N VAL A 189 -20.49 7.29 11.24
CA VAL A 189 -21.41 7.27 10.08
C VAL A 189 -20.64 7.23 8.78
N LEU A 190 -19.59 8.07 8.63
CA LEU A 190 -18.73 8.09 7.45
C LEU A 190 -18.09 6.71 7.20
N VAL A 191 -17.50 6.11 8.23
CA VAL A 191 -16.89 4.77 8.15
C VAL A 191 -17.93 3.72 7.75
N GLY A 192 -19.15 3.78 8.31
CA GLY A 192 -20.24 2.87 7.95
C GLY A 192 -20.64 2.97 6.47
N LEU A 193 -20.81 4.20 5.97
CA LEU A 193 -21.13 4.44 4.55
C LEU A 193 -20.01 3.97 3.63
N LEU A 194 -18.77 4.33 3.92
CA LEU A 194 -17.61 3.90 3.15
C LEU A 194 -17.45 2.39 3.17
N GLY A 195 -17.69 1.73 4.33
CA GLY A 195 -17.60 0.28 4.46
C GLY A 195 -18.67 -0.44 3.62
N ILE A 196 -19.91 0.04 3.62
CA ILE A 196 -20.98 -0.51 2.78
C ILE A 196 -20.62 -0.35 1.29
N THR A 197 -20.13 0.82 0.90
CA THR A 197 -19.73 1.09 -0.48
C THR A 197 -18.55 0.22 -0.90
N LEU A 198 -17.56 0.02 -0.03
CA LEU A 198 -16.42 -0.85 -0.30
C LEU A 198 -16.87 -2.31 -0.44
N ALA A 199 -17.71 -2.81 0.48
CA ALA A 199 -18.27 -4.16 0.40
C ALA A 199 -19.04 -4.38 -0.90
N TRP A 200 -19.86 -3.42 -1.30
CA TRP A 200 -20.57 -3.47 -2.58
C TRP A 200 -19.59 -3.50 -3.75
N PHE A 201 -18.62 -2.59 -3.79
CA PHE A 201 -17.65 -2.48 -4.88
C PHE A 201 -16.88 -3.78 -5.11
N THR A 202 -16.41 -4.41 -4.03
CA THR A 202 -15.61 -5.65 -4.10
C THR A 202 -16.47 -6.87 -4.37
N THR A 203 -17.56 -7.05 -3.62
CA THR A 203 -18.40 -8.26 -3.68
C THR A 203 -19.10 -8.40 -5.03
N PHE A 204 -19.55 -7.29 -5.62
CA PHE A 204 -20.21 -7.30 -6.93
C PHE A 204 -19.25 -7.07 -8.10
N ASN A 205 -17.94 -7.26 -7.89
CA ASN A 205 -16.91 -7.19 -8.93
C ASN A 205 -17.01 -5.92 -9.81
N VAL A 206 -17.25 -4.76 -9.20
CA VAL A 206 -17.37 -3.49 -9.95
C VAL A 206 -16.07 -3.14 -10.67
N SER A 207 -14.93 -3.64 -10.17
CA SER A 207 -13.62 -3.52 -10.83
C SER A 207 -13.54 -4.26 -12.16
N GLY A 208 -14.29 -5.36 -12.32
CA GLY A 208 -14.18 -6.28 -13.46
C GLY A 208 -12.98 -7.24 -13.38
N TYR A 209 -12.14 -7.15 -12.33
CA TYR A 209 -10.93 -7.98 -12.19
C TYR A 209 -11.12 -9.19 -11.27
N ASP A 210 -12.33 -9.43 -10.76
CA ASP A 210 -12.62 -10.44 -9.72
C ASP A 210 -11.78 -10.27 -8.44
N MET A 211 -11.27 -9.06 -8.22
CA MET A 211 -10.47 -8.65 -7.06
C MET A 211 -10.48 -7.12 -6.88
N ILE A 212 -10.07 -6.65 -5.69
CA ILE A 212 -9.96 -5.21 -5.40
C ILE A 212 -8.64 -4.58 -5.89
N GLY A 213 -7.88 -5.23 -6.74
CA GLY A 213 -6.58 -4.78 -7.22
C GLY A 213 -6.63 -3.54 -8.13
N VAL A 214 -7.30 -2.48 -7.71
CA VAL A 214 -7.50 -1.21 -8.44
C VAL A 214 -6.79 -0.05 -7.76
N GLY A 215 -6.66 1.06 -8.49
CA GLY A 215 -6.10 2.33 -8.01
C GLY A 215 -4.83 2.75 -8.76
N TRP A 216 -4.29 1.91 -9.62
CA TRP A 216 -3.01 2.11 -10.29
C TRP A 216 -3.11 2.85 -11.64
N THR A 217 -4.30 2.97 -12.20
CA THR A 217 -4.60 3.80 -13.39
C THR A 217 -5.56 4.93 -13.05
N LEU A 218 -5.65 5.95 -13.92
CA LEU A 218 -6.50 7.13 -13.70
C LEU A 218 -7.80 7.07 -14.49
N ASP A 219 -8.34 5.88 -14.72
CA ASP A 219 -9.71 5.73 -15.19
C ASP A 219 -10.72 5.82 -14.03
N THR A 220 -12.01 5.96 -14.37
CA THR A 220 -13.07 6.16 -13.38
C THR A 220 -13.15 5.04 -12.36
N VAL A 221 -13.04 3.78 -12.78
CA VAL A 221 -13.19 2.60 -11.91
C VAL A 221 -11.99 2.48 -10.97
N ASN A 222 -10.78 2.60 -11.52
CA ASN A 222 -9.56 2.55 -10.72
C ASN A 222 -9.46 3.71 -9.74
N PHE A 223 -9.79 4.95 -10.19
CA PHE A 223 -9.74 6.10 -9.29
C PHE A 223 -10.76 5.98 -8.16
N PHE A 224 -12.00 5.60 -8.46
CA PHE A 224 -13.04 5.39 -7.45
C PHE A 224 -12.68 4.26 -6.49
N GLY A 225 -12.24 3.11 -7.01
CA GLY A 225 -11.81 1.98 -6.20
C GLY A 225 -10.58 2.30 -5.34
N GLY A 226 -9.57 2.98 -5.90
CA GLY A 226 -8.40 3.44 -5.16
C GLY A 226 -8.75 4.44 -4.05
N ALA A 227 -9.70 5.35 -4.31
CA ALA A 227 -10.21 6.27 -3.30
C ALA A 227 -10.94 5.52 -2.18
N LEU A 228 -11.77 4.51 -2.49
CA LEU A 228 -12.45 3.69 -1.48
C LEU A 228 -11.45 2.87 -0.64
N ARG A 229 -10.45 2.27 -1.27
CA ARG A 229 -9.35 1.55 -0.62
C ARG A 229 -8.56 2.42 0.34
N MET A 230 -8.47 3.72 0.09
CA MET A 230 -7.84 4.67 1.01
C MET A 230 -8.83 5.18 2.05
N LEU A 231 -9.99 5.70 1.64
CA LEU A 231 -10.92 6.42 2.53
C LEU A 231 -11.48 5.54 3.64
N PHE A 232 -11.89 4.31 3.32
CA PHE A 232 -12.45 3.41 4.34
C PHE A 232 -11.41 3.02 5.39
N PRO A 233 -10.28 2.33 5.05
CA PRO A 233 -9.36 1.87 6.09
C PRO A 233 -8.67 3.03 6.82
N PHE A 234 -8.36 4.14 6.13
CA PHE A 234 -7.81 5.33 6.78
C PHE A 234 -8.78 5.91 7.83
N SER A 235 -10.06 6.08 7.46
CA SER A 235 -11.09 6.59 8.40
C SER A 235 -11.39 5.59 9.52
N MET A 236 -11.38 4.29 9.24
CA MET A 236 -11.52 3.23 10.22
C MET A 236 -10.34 3.26 11.22
N GLY A 237 -9.11 3.40 10.75
CA GLY A 237 -7.93 3.57 11.59
C GLY A 237 -8.06 4.75 12.55
N MET A 238 -8.56 5.89 12.06
CA MET A 238 -8.84 7.07 12.89
C MET A 238 -9.92 6.79 13.94
N LEU A 239 -11.02 6.12 13.55
CA LEU A 239 -12.09 5.75 14.47
C LEU A 239 -11.58 4.83 15.58
N LEU A 240 -10.75 3.84 15.20
CA LEU A 240 -10.11 2.95 16.17
C LEU A 240 -9.21 3.72 17.13
N ALA A 241 -8.40 4.68 16.66
CA ALA A 241 -7.53 5.49 17.51
C ALA A 241 -8.33 6.28 18.56
N ARG A 242 -9.52 6.81 18.20
CA ARG A 242 -10.39 7.55 19.13
C ARG A 242 -11.03 6.67 20.20
N HIS A 243 -11.25 5.39 19.91
CA HIS A 243 -11.84 4.43 20.85
C HIS A 243 -10.81 3.52 21.51
N PHE A 244 -9.53 3.65 21.14
CA PHE A 244 -8.51 2.70 21.52
C PHE A 244 -8.33 2.63 23.05
N LYS A 245 -8.46 1.40 23.54
CA LYS A 245 -8.11 1.02 24.90
C LYS A 245 -7.17 -0.17 24.81
N PRO A 246 -5.92 -0.05 25.27
CA PRO A 246 -4.96 -1.14 25.14
C PRO A 246 -5.41 -2.36 25.94
N MET A 247 -5.31 -3.52 25.32
CA MET A 247 -5.41 -4.82 25.96
C MET A 247 -3.98 -5.33 26.20
N ASN A 248 -3.80 -6.29 27.11
CA ASN A 248 -2.49 -6.89 27.31
C ASN A 248 -2.40 -8.21 26.51
N VAL A 249 -1.98 -8.12 25.25
CA VAL A 249 -1.86 -9.28 24.36
C VAL A 249 -0.40 -9.69 24.24
N ARG A 250 -0.06 -10.85 24.82
CA ARG A 250 1.29 -11.43 24.69
C ARG A 250 1.47 -12.03 23.31
N GLY A 251 2.65 -11.85 22.71
CA GLY A 251 2.96 -12.39 21.39
C GLY A 251 2.19 -11.77 20.23
N ALA A 252 1.54 -10.61 20.42
CA ALA A 252 0.70 -9.94 19.43
C ALA A 252 1.40 -9.76 18.08
N PHE A 253 2.70 -9.44 18.08
CA PHE A 253 3.47 -9.30 16.84
C PHE A 253 3.46 -10.58 16.01
N TRP A 254 3.83 -11.70 16.59
CA TRP A 254 3.91 -12.99 15.89
C TRP A 254 2.54 -13.49 15.46
N ILE A 255 1.53 -13.35 16.32
CA ILE A 255 0.14 -13.73 16.01
C ILE A 255 -0.35 -12.93 14.80
N CYS A 256 -0.23 -11.60 14.83
CA CYS A 256 -0.67 -10.75 13.72
C CYS A 256 0.13 -11.00 12.44
N SER A 257 1.45 -11.24 12.54
CA SER A 257 2.31 -11.55 11.39
C SER A 257 1.90 -12.86 10.72
N VAL A 258 1.64 -13.91 11.49
CA VAL A 258 1.18 -15.19 10.95
C VAL A 258 -0.20 -15.06 10.30
N ILE A 259 -1.12 -14.34 10.94
CA ILE A 259 -2.45 -14.11 10.36
C ILE A 259 -2.35 -13.34 9.04
N LEU A 260 -1.53 -12.27 8.97
CA LEU A 260 -1.32 -11.53 7.71
C LEU A 260 -0.75 -12.45 6.61
N LEU A 261 0.25 -13.28 6.95
CA LEU A 261 0.81 -14.23 6.00
C LEU A 261 -0.26 -15.22 5.50
N LEU A 262 -1.02 -15.82 6.40
CA LEU A 262 -2.06 -16.78 6.03
C LEU A 262 -3.15 -16.15 5.15
N LEU A 263 -3.61 -14.93 5.50
CA LEU A 263 -4.61 -14.21 4.70
C LEU A 263 -4.11 -13.91 3.28
N PHE A 264 -2.86 -13.49 3.15
CA PHE A 264 -2.32 -13.15 1.82
C PHE A 264 -2.00 -14.38 0.98
N CYS A 265 -1.85 -15.55 1.60
CA CYS A 265 -1.64 -16.82 0.90
C CYS A 265 -2.94 -17.57 0.56
N VAL A 266 -4.12 -17.04 0.90
CA VAL A 266 -5.40 -17.67 0.52
C VAL A 266 -5.46 -17.77 -1.01
N PRO A 267 -5.77 -18.96 -1.59
CA PRO A 267 -5.87 -19.13 -3.05
C PRO A 267 -7.01 -18.32 -3.65
N TYR A 268 -6.85 -17.87 -4.89
CA TYR A 268 -7.96 -17.31 -5.67
C TYR A 268 -9.03 -18.38 -5.94
N ILE A 269 -10.27 -17.97 -5.80
CA ILE A 269 -11.43 -18.78 -6.14
C ILE A 269 -12.01 -18.22 -7.43
N VAL A 270 -11.83 -18.94 -8.52
CA VAL A 270 -12.42 -18.55 -9.81
C VAL A 270 -13.92 -18.79 -9.76
N THR A 271 -14.70 -17.72 -9.89
CA THR A 271 -16.16 -17.77 -9.95
C THR A 271 -16.64 -17.47 -11.37
N GLU A 272 -16.84 -18.51 -12.16
CA GLU A 272 -17.42 -18.34 -13.49
C GLU A 272 -18.91 -17.99 -13.40
N ASN A 273 -19.32 -16.95 -14.13
CA ASN A 273 -20.73 -16.53 -14.28
C ASN A 273 -21.49 -16.19 -13.00
N SER A 274 -20.81 -15.90 -11.91
CA SER A 274 -21.44 -15.43 -10.66
C SER A 274 -21.52 -13.92 -10.63
N PRO A 275 -22.65 -13.32 -10.22
CA PRO A 275 -22.72 -11.88 -9.93
C PRO A 275 -21.96 -11.48 -8.68
N ILE A 276 -21.49 -12.45 -7.89
CA ILE A 276 -20.77 -12.26 -6.65
C ILE A 276 -19.34 -12.81 -6.83
N SER A 277 -18.36 -11.96 -6.59
CA SER A 277 -16.96 -12.35 -6.49
C SER A 277 -16.68 -12.92 -5.11
N LEU A 278 -16.26 -14.19 -5.04
CA LEU A 278 -15.85 -14.80 -3.76
C LEU A 278 -14.51 -14.20 -3.28
N ASN A 279 -13.59 -13.86 -4.18
CA ASN A 279 -12.38 -13.13 -3.85
C ASN A 279 -12.72 -11.76 -3.29
N GLY A 280 -13.58 -10.99 -3.97
CA GLY A 280 -14.02 -9.69 -3.50
C GLY A 280 -14.74 -9.73 -2.15
N LEU A 281 -15.52 -10.78 -1.88
CA LEU A 281 -16.14 -10.99 -0.58
C LEU A 281 -15.09 -11.28 0.51
N PHE A 282 -14.11 -12.15 0.22
CA PHE A 282 -12.99 -12.42 1.11
C PHE A 282 -12.19 -11.14 1.42
N GLU A 283 -11.89 -10.34 0.42
CA GLU A 283 -11.16 -9.07 0.54
C GLU A 283 -11.95 -8.06 1.37
N ALA A 284 -13.28 -7.96 1.14
CA ALA A 284 -14.15 -7.13 1.96
C ALA A 284 -14.09 -7.54 3.44
N ILE A 285 -14.18 -8.85 3.74
CA ILE A 285 -14.07 -9.35 5.12
C ILE A 285 -12.70 -8.99 5.72
N CYS A 286 -11.61 -9.15 4.96
CA CYS A 286 -10.27 -8.79 5.42
C CYS A 286 -10.17 -7.30 5.77
N ILE A 287 -10.61 -6.42 4.88
CA ILE A 287 -10.46 -4.97 5.04
C ILE A 287 -11.42 -4.42 6.10
N LEU A 288 -12.68 -4.89 6.10
CA LEU A 288 -13.73 -4.36 6.97
C LEU A 288 -13.59 -4.84 8.42
N PHE A 289 -13.14 -6.07 8.63
CA PHE A 289 -13.17 -6.70 9.96
C PHE A 289 -11.81 -7.18 10.44
N ILE A 290 -11.06 -7.93 9.62
CA ILE A 290 -9.84 -8.58 10.10
C ILE A 290 -8.72 -7.56 10.32
N PHE A 291 -8.48 -6.63 9.38
CA PHE A 291 -7.46 -5.59 9.54
C PHE A 291 -7.71 -4.66 10.72
N PRO A 292 -8.95 -4.18 10.99
CA PRO A 292 -9.26 -3.47 12.24
C PRO A 292 -8.92 -4.26 13.50
N ILE A 293 -9.22 -5.57 13.53
CA ILE A 293 -8.89 -6.44 14.67
C ILE A 293 -7.36 -6.58 14.81
N LEU A 294 -6.64 -6.85 13.72
CA LEU A 294 -5.18 -6.96 13.72
C LEU A 294 -4.51 -5.67 14.18
N LEU A 295 -5.02 -4.53 13.72
CA LEU A 295 -4.55 -3.22 14.18
C LEU A 295 -4.75 -3.05 15.69
N TRP A 296 -5.95 -3.36 16.20
CA TRP A 296 -6.27 -3.25 17.62
C TRP A 296 -5.39 -4.17 18.49
N VAL A 297 -5.24 -5.42 18.08
CA VAL A 297 -4.38 -6.41 18.75
C VAL A 297 -2.92 -5.96 18.71
N GLY A 298 -2.45 -5.52 17.54
CA GLY A 298 -1.09 -5.03 17.35
C GLY A 298 -0.79 -3.79 18.20
N ALA A 299 -1.71 -2.82 18.23
CA ALA A 299 -1.57 -1.63 19.07
C ALA A 299 -1.63 -1.94 20.58
N SER A 300 -2.31 -3.02 20.97
CA SER A 300 -2.44 -3.48 22.36
C SER A 300 -1.24 -4.29 22.83
N GLY A 301 -0.44 -4.83 21.92
CA GLY A 301 0.71 -5.67 22.24
C GLY A 301 1.90 -4.87 22.76
N LYS A 302 2.72 -5.55 23.56
CA LYS A 302 4.03 -5.05 23.97
C LYS A 302 5.09 -6.08 23.63
N THR A 303 6.21 -5.64 23.10
CA THR A 303 7.40 -6.48 22.96
C THR A 303 7.99 -6.69 24.36
N THR A 304 8.00 -7.92 24.84
CA THR A 304 8.49 -8.26 26.18
C THR A 304 9.90 -8.84 26.15
N ASP A 305 10.38 -9.18 24.97
CA ASP A 305 11.70 -9.77 24.77
C ASP A 305 12.53 -8.94 23.77
N ASN A 306 13.85 -8.98 23.98
CA ASN A 306 14.80 -8.20 23.18
C ASN A 306 14.85 -8.63 21.70
N PHE A 307 14.50 -9.89 21.39
CA PHE A 307 14.51 -10.38 20.02
C PHE A 307 13.34 -9.77 19.23
N SER A 308 12.11 -9.92 19.75
CA SER A 308 10.92 -9.34 19.10
C SER A 308 11.04 -7.81 18.94
N SER A 309 11.59 -7.10 19.94
CA SER A 309 11.81 -5.66 19.83
C SER A 309 12.80 -5.30 18.71
N ARG A 310 13.93 -6.04 18.60
CA ARG A 310 14.89 -5.82 17.50
C ARG A 310 14.29 -6.11 16.14
N VAL A 311 13.52 -7.20 16.02
CA VAL A 311 12.82 -7.56 14.77
C VAL A 311 11.81 -6.50 14.39
N CYS A 312 10.94 -6.05 15.32
CA CYS A 312 9.96 -4.99 15.07
C CYS A 312 10.64 -3.69 14.63
N LYS A 313 11.71 -3.30 15.31
CA LYS A 313 12.48 -2.09 14.97
C LYS A 313 13.07 -2.21 13.56
N PHE A 314 13.80 -3.29 13.27
CA PHE A 314 14.41 -3.51 11.96
C PHE A 314 13.36 -3.48 10.84
N LEU A 315 12.28 -4.24 10.98
CA LEU A 315 11.20 -4.30 10.00
C LEU A 315 10.50 -2.93 9.84
N GLY A 316 10.30 -2.22 10.94
CA GLY A 316 9.75 -0.87 10.92
C GLY A 316 10.62 0.11 10.15
N ASP A 317 11.93 0.10 10.42
CA ASP A 317 12.89 1.01 9.80
C ASP A 317 12.99 0.78 8.28
N ILE A 318 12.96 -0.48 7.82
CA ILE A 318 13.05 -0.80 6.37
C ILE A 318 11.70 -0.69 5.64
N SER A 319 10.56 -0.70 6.33
CA SER A 319 9.24 -0.85 5.71
C SER A 319 8.94 0.18 4.64
N TYR A 320 9.13 1.46 4.95
CA TYR A 320 8.83 2.54 4.01
C TYR A 320 9.87 2.68 2.89
N PRO A 321 11.20 2.66 3.17
CA PRO A 321 12.20 2.60 2.10
C PRO A 321 11.97 1.43 1.15
N LEU A 322 11.74 0.22 1.67
CA LEU A 322 11.49 -0.98 0.86
C LEU A 322 10.27 -0.78 -0.05
N TYR A 323 9.14 -0.30 0.52
CA TYR A 323 7.94 -0.05 -0.25
C TYR A 323 8.13 1.02 -1.34
N ALA A 324 8.92 2.06 -1.07
CA ALA A 324 9.13 3.16 -2.01
C ALA A 324 10.05 2.80 -3.19
N VAL A 325 10.96 1.83 -3.03
CA VAL A 325 12.01 1.56 -4.04
C VAL A 325 11.96 0.17 -4.68
N HIS A 326 11.13 -0.76 -4.20
CA HIS A 326 11.15 -2.13 -4.70
C HIS A 326 10.70 -2.26 -6.16
N TYR A 327 9.67 -1.52 -6.55
CA TYR A 327 9.02 -1.72 -7.84
C TYR A 327 9.88 -1.30 -9.05
N PRO A 328 10.67 -0.23 -9.00
CA PRO A 328 11.70 0.02 -10.01
C PRO A 328 12.63 -1.16 -10.27
N ILE A 329 13.00 -1.90 -9.23
CA ILE A 329 13.83 -3.10 -9.35
C ILE A 329 13.00 -4.27 -9.91
N MET A 330 11.73 -4.38 -9.52
CA MET A 330 10.82 -5.38 -10.07
C MET A 330 10.62 -5.21 -11.58
N TYR A 331 10.52 -4.00 -12.09
CA TYR A 331 10.43 -3.77 -13.53
C TYR A 331 11.63 -4.33 -14.30
N LEU A 332 12.86 -4.16 -13.78
CA LEU A 332 14.05 -4.79 -14.37
C LEU A 332 13.94 -6.32 -14.32
N PHE A 333 13.48 -6.85 -13.20
CA PHE A 333 13.28 -8.28 -13.04
C PHE A 333 12.24 -8.83 -14.04
N TYR A 334 11.12 -8.13 -14.24
CA TYR A 334 10.10 -8.51 -15.21
C TYR A 334 10.64 -8.51 -16.64
N ALA A 335 11.35 -7.45 -17.03
CA ALA A 335 11.98 -7.37 -18.33
C ALA A 335 12.98 -8.52 -18.54
N TRP A 336 13.82 -8.79 -17.54
CA TRP A 336 14.78 -9.89 -17.58
C TRP A 336 14.11 -11.25 -17.69
N LEU A 337 13.01 -11.50 -16.99
CA LEU A 337 12.23 -12.73 -17.08
C LEU A 337 11.65 -12.92 -18.50
N ILE A 338 11.11 -11.86 -19.09
CA ILE A 338 10.52 -11.88 -20.45
C ILE A 338 11.61 -12.17 -21.48
N ASP A 339 12.73 -11.45 -21.43
CA ASP A 339 13.82 -11.57 -22.39
C ASP A 339 14.46 -12.97 -22.39
N HIS A 340 14.58 -13.58 -21.19
CA HIS A 340 15.21 -14.91 -21.05
C HIS A 340 14.21 -16.07 -21.02
N LYS A 341 12.90 -15.79 -21.13
CA LYS A 341 11.81 -16.80 -21.11
C LYS A 341 11.87 -17.73 -19.89
N LEU A 342 12.32 -17.23 -18.74
CA LEU A 342 12.54 -18.06 -17.53
C LEU A 342 11.26 -18.49 -16.84
N TYR A 343 10.12 -17.95 -17.25
CA TYR A 343 8.79 -18.37 -16.80
C TYR A 343 8.38 -19.78 -17.32
N THR A 344 9.02 -20.31 -18.34
CA THR A 344 8.69 -21.64 -18.89
C THR A 344 8.92 -22.77 -17.88
N CYS A 345 9.88 -22.62 -16.98
CA CYS A 345 10.14 -23.62 -15.93
C CYS A 345 8.98 -23.75 -14.92
N LEU A 346 8.20 -22.70 -14.71
CA LEU A 346 7.04 -22.71 -13.80
C LEU A 346 5.79 -23.35 -14.44
N LEU A 347 5.68 -23.29 -15.77
CA LEU A 347 4.61 -23.96 -16.50
C LEU A 347 4.71 -25.49 -16.44
N TYR A 348 5.92 -26.05 -16.26
CA TYR A 348 6.13 -27.50 -16.13
C TYR A 348 5.84 -28.06 -14.74
N THR A 349 5.67 -27.22 -13.72
CA THR A 349 5.29 -27.64 -12.36
C THR A 349 3.78 -27.67 -12.12
N SER A 350 2.99 -27.17 -13.06
CA SER A 350 1.53 -27.28 -13.04
C SER A 350 1.13 -28.48 -13.93
N PRO A 351 0.38 -29.47 -13.42
CA PRO A 351 -0.07 -30.58 -14.25
C PRO A 351 -0.88 -30.05 -15.43
N SER A 352 -0.46 -30.42 -16.65
CA SER A 352 -1.18 -30.06 -17.86
C SER A 352 -2.61 -30.64 -17.78
N PRO A 353 -3.65 -29.89 -18.19
CA PRO A 353 -5.00 -30.43 -18.31
C PRO A 353 -5.14 -31.61 -19.28
N ARG A 354 -4.05 -31.99 -19.96
CA ARG A 354 -3.98 -33.16 -20.88
C ARG A 354 -3.46 -34.44 -20.24
N ASP A 355 -3.04 -34.37 -18.97
CA ASP A 355 -2.50 -35.52 -18.24
C ASP A 355 -3.54 -36.16 -17.28
N THR A 356 -4.81 -35.78 -17.43
CA THR A 356 -5.96 -36.41 -16.75
C THR A 356 -6.91 -37.05 -17.74
#